data_22073859e1dbdf463b6cecbbd20d45d9
#
_entry.id   22073859e1dbdf463b6cecbbd20d45d9
#
_cell.length_a   1.000
_cell.length_b   1.000
_cell.length_c   1.000
_cell.angle_alpha   90.00
_cell.angle_beta   90.00
_cell.angle_gamma   90.00
#
_symmetry.space_group_name_H-M   'P 1'
#
loop_
_entity.id
_entity.type
_entity.pdbx_description
1 polymer ?
#
loop_
_entity_poly.entity_id
_entity_poly.type
_entity_poly.pdbx_seq_one_letter_code
_entity_poly.pdbx_strand_id
1 'polypeptide(L)'
;MIRGRLLCVFVAAGCLMSCGASQETTSSGTSSVVLVGLEKTPCHGRCPVYSLRVHGDGKATLDVGRFCDEAFGRSLSQGRHTAQVDVGVWGLVADEAHAMGFDTLAQRYDDPRVVDLPSATLTIDGHSVMNRYGGPNLNELYTRIERLVGRMNWQATPEDSR
;
A
#
# COMPACT_ATOMS: atom_id res chain seq x y z
N MET A 1 75.74 -2.73 37.64
CA MET A 1 76.51 -2.67 36.38
C MET A 1 75.52 -2.33 35.31
N ILE A 2 75.37 -1.12 34.97
CA ILE A 2 76.05 -0.34 33.91
C ILE A 2 75.40 -0.56 32.53
N ARG A 3 74.88 0.58 31.99
CA ARG A 3 74.72 1.02 30.61
C ARG A 3 73.40 0.65 29.97
N GLY A 4 72.55 1.54 29.57
CA GLY A 4 72.71 2.92 29.07
C GLY A 4 72.65 2.92 27.54
N ARG A 5 71.64 3.56 26.98
CA ARG A 5 71.56 4.25 25.70
C ARG A 5 70.12 4.36 25.25
N LEU A 6 69.46 5.44 25.35
CA LEU A 6 69.53 6.73 24.63
C LEU A 6 69.05 6.63 23.15
N LEU A 7 68.00 7.39 22.89
CA LEU A 7 67.57 8.06 21.64
C LEU A 7 66.92 7.21 20.54
N CYS A 8 65.75 7.51 20.14
CA CYS A 8 65.44 8.52 19.12
C CYS A 8 63.97 8.86 19.09
N VAL A 9 63.70 10.13 19.19
CA VAL A 9 62.41 10.77 18.93
C VAL A 9 62.23 10.84 17.41
N PHE A 10 61.16 10.30 16.92
CA PHE A 10 60.61 10.72 15.62
C PHE A 10 59.14 11.09 15.77
N VAL A 11 58.92 12.37 15.79
CA VAL A 11 57.59 12.98 15.60
C VAL A 11 57.27 12.90 14.10
N ALA A 12 56.30 12.09 13.76
CA ALA A 12 55.70 12.13 12.44
C ALA A 12 54.26 12.66 12.59
N ALA A 13 54.10 13.92 12.28
CA ALA A 13 52.79 14.56 12.10
C ALA A 13 52.15 14.01 10.83
N GLY A 14 51.18 13.10 11.02
CA GLY A 14 50.31 12.60 9.94
C GLY A 14 48.99 13.35 9.96
N CYS A 15 48.81 14.28 9.00
CA CYS A 15 47.50 14.88 8.70
C CYS A 15 46.54 13.79 8.24
N LEU A 16 45.58 13.41 9.08
CA LEU A 16 44.43 12.64 8.65
C LEU A 16 43.44 13.61 8.00
N MET A 17 43.47 13.70 6.67
CA MET A 17 42.37 14.25 5.90
C MET A 17 41.18 13.27 6.05
N SER A 18 40.24 13.64 6.92
CA SER A 18 38.92 13.03 6.97
C SER A 18 38.14 13.43 5.73
N CYS A 19 38.16 12.58 4.70
CA CYS A 19 37.16 12.65 3.63
C CYS A 19 35.81 12.22 4.26
N GLY A 20 34.99 13.20 4.59
CA GLY A 20 33.57 12.98 4.88
C GLY A 20 32.90 12.51 3.60
N ALA A 21 32.74 11.18 3.46
CA ALA A 21 31.83 10.63 2.49
C ALA A 21 30.41 10.95 2.98
N SER A 22 29.81 11.98 2.37
CA SER A 22 28.36 12.17 2.46
C SER A 22 27.72 10.93 1.86
N GLN A 23 27.20 10.05 2.69
CA GLN A 23 26.27 9.02 2.24
C GLN A 23 25.01 9.74 1.76
N GLU A 24 24.94 9.97 0.46
CA GLU A 24 23.65 10.19 -0.18
C GLU A 24 22.81 8.95 0.07
N THR A 25 21.88 9.07 1.00
CA THR A 25 20.82 8.10 1.19
C THR A 25 19.96 8.18 -0.07
N THR A 26 20.36 7.45 -1.10
CA THR A 26 19.51 7.16 -2.23
C THR A 26 18.34 6.34 -1.66
N SER A 27 17.29 7.02 -1.31
CA SER A 27 15.99 6.43 -1.05
C SER A 27 15.53 5.80 -2.37
N SER A 28 16.05 4.61 -2.67
CA SER A 28 15.48 3.74 -3.68
C SER A 28 14.06 3.45 -3.22
N GLY A 29 13.11 4.18 -3.79
CA GLY A 29 11.71 3.88 -3.67
C GLY A 29 11.45 2.50 -4.25
N THR A 30 11.78 1.47 -3.50
CA THR A 30 11.28 0.13 -3.78
C THR A 30 9.77 0.26 -3.64
N SER A 31 9.09 0.34 -4.78
CA SER A 31 7.63 0.27 -4.84
C SER A 31 7.27 -1.08 -4.24
N SER A 32 6.88 -1.08 -2.96
CA SER A 32 6.49 -2.31 -2.29
C SER A 32 5.26 -2.86 -3.01
N VAL A 33 5.25 -4.17 -3.25
CA VAL A 33 4.12 -4.84 -3.91
C VAL A 33 2.83 -4.52 -3.15
N VAL A 34 1.75 -4.28 -3.88
CA VAL A 34 0.43 -4.14 -3.28
C VAL A 34 0.01 -5.51 -2.75
N LEU A 35 -0.05 -5.63 -1.44
CA LEU A 35 -0.52 -6.84 -0.74
C LEU A 35 -2.02 -7.02 -0.94
N VAL A 36 -2.81 -5.98 -0.64
CA VAL A 36 -4.27 -5.94 -0.86
C VAL A 36 -4.66 -4.60 -1.44
N GLY A 37 -5.39 -4.61 -2.55
CA GLY A 37 -5.98 -3.43 -3.17
C GLY A 37 -7.44 -3.67 -3.51
N LEU A 38 -8.28 -2.64 -3.35
CA LEU A 38 -9.68 -2.69 -3.80
C LEU A 38 -10.08 -1.33 -4.37
N GLU A 39 -10.48 -1.35 -5.62
CA GLU A 39 -11.01 -0.17 -6.31
C GLU A 39 -12.45 -0.41 -6.72
N LYS A 40 -13.34 0.54 -6.45
CA LYS A 40 -14.72 0.53 -6.91
C LYS A 40 -15.02 1.78 -7.74
N THR A 41 -15.65 1.56 -8.90
CA THR A 41 -15.98 2.61 -9.85
C THR A 41 -17.43 3.08 -9.70
N PRO A 42 -17.77 4.29 -10.20
CA PRO A 42 -19.12 4.81 -10.13
C PRO A 42 -20.13 3.96 -10.92
N CYS A 43 -21.40 4.10 -10.56
CA CYS A 43 -22.57 3.60 -11.29
C CYS A 43 -23.63 4.70 -11.47
N HIS A 44 -24.72 4.40 -12.15
CA HIS A 44 -25.93 5.25 -12.23
C HIS A 44 -26.73 5.28 -10.92
N GLY A 45 -26.10 5.36 -9.76
CA GLY A 45 -26.77 5.37 -8.47
C GLY A 45 -25.83 5.70 -7.32
N ARG A 46 -26.15 5.19 -6.14
CA ARG A 46 -25.37 5.38 -4.92
C ARG A 46 -24.32 4.29 -4.71
N CYS A 47 -23.46 4.08 -5.71
CA CYS A 47 -22.34 3.14 -5.57
C CYS A 47 -21.15 3.82 -4.89
N PRO A 48 -20.49 3.17 -3.92
CA PRO A 48 -19.28 3.69 -3.32
C PRO A 48 -18.16 3.78 -4.37
N VAL A 49 -17.42 4.89 -4.34
CA VAL A 49 -16.29 5.14 -5.24
C VAL A 49 -15.05 5.38 -4.40
N TYR A 50 -14.08 4.50 -4.51
CA TYR A 50 -12.82 4.62 -3.77
C TYR A 50 -11.72 3.76 -4.39
N SER A 51 -10.48 4.04 -4.01
CA SER A 51 -9.32 3.20 -4.32
C SER A 51 -8.49 3.00 -3.06
N LEU A 52 -8.39 1.76 -2.61
CA LEU A 52 -7.54 1.31 -1.49
C LEU A 52 -6.30 0.63 -2.03
N ARG A 53 -5.15 0.92 -1.43
CA ARG A 53 -3.92 0.13 -1.59
C ARG A 53 -3.25 -0.07 -0.24
N VAL A 54 -2.99 -1.31 0.11
CA VAL A 54 -2.20 -1.71 1.28
C VAL A 54 -0.95 -2.40 0.75
N HIS A 55 0.21 -1.91 1.15
CA HIS A 55 1.50 -2.43 0.73
C HIS A 55 2.08 -3.39 1.76
N GLY A 56 3.00 -4.27 1.32
CA GLY A 56 3.67 -5.23 2.19
C GLY A 56 4.56 -4.59 3.27
N ASP A 57 4.86 -3.30 3.19
CA ASP A 57 5.55 -2.52 4.23
C ASP A 57 4.58 -1.92 5.28
N GLY A 58 3.30 -2.22 5.18
CA GLY A 58 2.25 -1.72 6.06
C GLY A 58 1.76 -0.31 5.76
N LYS A 59 2.27 0.35 4.73
CA LYS A 59 1.69 1.62 4.28
C LYS A 59 0.38 1.36 3.56
N ALA A 60 -0.64 2.14 3.92
CA ALA A 60 -1.92 2.10 3.25
C ALA A 60 -2.30 3.48 2.73
N THR A 61 -2.87 3.52 1.54
CA THR A 61 -3.47 4.71 0.93
C THR A 61 -4.93 4.42 0.57
N LEU A 62 -5.79 5.41 0.80
CA LEU A 62 -7.20 5.35 0.47
C LEU A 62 -7.61 6.66 -0.19
N ASP A 63 -7.99 6.61 -1.45
CA ASP A 63 -8.62 7.72 -2.14
C ASP A 63 -10.14 7.57 -1.99
N VAL A 64 -10.76 8.44 -1.19
CA VAL A 64 -12.21 8.43 -0.88
C VAL A 64 -12.94 9.32 -1.87
N GLY A 65 -13.83 8.75 -2.63
CA GLY A 65 -14.76 9.46 -3.49
C GLY A 65 -16.13 9.61 -2.84
N ARG A 66 -17.19 9.35 -3.58
CA ARG A 66 -18.58 9.53 -3.12
C ARG A 66 -19.19 8.25 -2.57
N PHE A 67 -20.17 8.37 -1.68
CA PHE A 67 -21.02 7.28 -1.16
C PHE A 67 -20.28 6.17 -0.42
N CYS A 68 -19.15 6.48 0.24
CA CYS A 68 -18.33 5.50 0.92
C CYS A 68 -18.75 5.19 2.36
N ASP A 69 -19.63 6.00 2.95
CA ASP A 69 -20.08 5.92 4.34
C ASP A 69 -20.77 4.59 4.68
N GLU A 70 -21.61 4.08 3.79
CA GLU A 70 -22.26 2.78 3.98
C GLU A 70 -21.24 1.62 3.86
N ALA A 71 -20.33 1.69 2.90
CA ALA A 71 -19.31 0.65 2.68
C ALA A 71 -18.35 0.52 3.87
N PHE A 72 -17.93 1.66 4.44
CA PHE A 72 -16.98 1.68 5.55
C PHE A 72 -17.63 1.65 6.94
N GLY A 73 -18.96 1.82 7.02
CA GLY A 73 -19.68 1.97 8.28
C GLY A 73 -19.31 3.24 9.06
N ARG A 74 -18.69 4.22 8.40
CA ARG A 74 -18.30 5.53 8.94
C ARG A 74 -18.10 6.55 7.83
N SER A 75 -18.23 7.82 8.16
CA SER A 75 -17.91 8.90 7.24
C SER A 75 -16.42 9.21 7.26
N LEU A 76 -15.84 9.34 6.07
CA LEU A 76 -14.52 9.89 5.80
C LEU A 76 -14.68 11.05 4.82
N SER A 77 -13.86 12.10 4.97
CA SER A 77 -13.84 13.18 3.97
C SER A 77 -13.41 12.65 2.60
N GLN A 78 -13.89 13.25 1.53
CA GLN A 78 -13.38 12.94 0.20
C GLN A 78 -11.91 13.36 0.09
N GLY A 79 -11.16 12.67 -0.78
CA GLY A 79 -9.74 12.91 -1.01
C GLY A 79 -8.85 11.79 -0.51
N ARG A 80 -7.56 12.07 -0.47
CA ARG A 80 -6.53 11.09 -0.09
C ARG A 80 -6.34 10.99 1.40
N HIS A 81 -6.26 9.74 1.86
CA HIS A 81 -5.95 9.38 3.25
C HIS A 81 -4.79 8.40 3.26
N THR A 82 -4.00 8.45 4.32
CA THR A 82 -2.92 7.49 4.58
C THR A 82 -3.07 6.88 5.96
N ALA A 83 -2.56 5.66 6.12
CA ALA A 83 -2.50 4.97 7.40
C ALA A 83 -1.30 4.03 7.44
N GLN A 84 -0.84 3.70 8.65
CA GLN A 84 0.04 2.57 8.91
C GLN A 84 -0.81 1.44 9.48
N VAL A 85 -0.67 0.24 8.91
CA VAL A 85 -1.53 -0.91 9.22
C VAL A 85 -0.72 -2.11 9.68
N ASP A 86 -1.37 -3.00 10.39
CA ASP A 86 -0.82 -4.32 10.71
C ASP A 86 -0.90 -5.22 9.46
N VAL A 87 0.25 -5.51 8.88
CA VAL A 87 0.39 -6.36 7.69
C VAL A 87 -0.16 -7.77 7.92
N GLY A 88 -0.05 -8.30 9.16
CA GLY A 88 -0.57 -9.63 9.50
C GLY A 88 -2.08 -9.72 9.33
N VAL A 89 -2.83 -8.67 9.73
CA VAL A 89 -4.30 -8.62 9.53
C VAL A 89 -4.66 -8.62 8.04
N TRP A 90 -3.92 -7.90 7.22
CA TRP A 90 -4.14 -7.83 5.78
C TRP A 90 -3.64 -9.07 5.05
N GLY A 91 -2.59 -9.73 5.57
CA GLY A 91 -2.13 -11.04 5.10
C GLY A 91 -3.22 -12.10 5.19
N LEU A 92 -4.03 -12.09 6.25
CA LEU A 92 -5.17 -13.01 6.37
C LEU A 92 -6.23 -12.81 5.26
N VAL A 93 -6.37 -11.61 4.72
CA VAL A 93 -7.24 -11.36 3.56
C VAL A 93 -6.64 -11.96 2.29
N ALA A 94 -5.33 -11.83 2.12
CA ALA A 94 -4.61 -12.43 0.99
C ALA A 94 -4.68 -13.97 1.06
N ASP A 95 -4.43 -14.56 2.23
CA ASP A 95 -4.53 -16.00 2.45
C ASP A 95 -5.93 -16.55 2.11
N GLU A 96 -6.99 -15.84 2.52
CA GLU A 96 -8.37 -16.21 2.20
C GLU A 96 -8.63 -16.15 0.68
N ALA A 97 -8.13 -15.13 0.00
CA ALA A 97 -8.24 -15.01 -1.46
C ALA A 97 -7.50 -16.15 -2.16
N HIS A 98 -6.27 -16.48 -1.74
CA HIS A 98 -5.50 -17.61 -2.27
C HIS A 98 -6.23 -18.95 -2.06
N ALA A 99 -6.81 -19.16 -0.87
CA ALA A 99 -7.59 -20.36 -0.57
C ALA A 99 -8.82 -20.53 -1.48
N MET A 100 -9.37 -19.42 -2.00
CA MET A 100 -10.46 -19.40 -2.98
C MET A 100 -9.97 -19.59 -4.43
N GLY A 101 -8.66 -19.70 -4.66
CA GLY A 101 -8.06 -19.82 -5.99
C GLY A 101 -7.99 -18.50 -6.76
N PHE A 102 -7.91 -17.37 -6.06
CA PHE A 102 -7.88 -16.03 -6.68
C PHE A 102 -6.80 -15.87 -7.74
N ASP A 103 -5.63 -16.49 -7.55
CA ASP A 103 -4.50 -16.43 -8.48
C ASP A 103 -4.78 -17.05 -9.85
N THR A 104 -5.80 -17.93 -9.92
CA THR A 104 -6.19 -18.61 -11.15
C THR A 104 -7.26 -17.87 -11.94
N LEU A 105 -7.79 -16.79 -11.38
CA LEU A 105 -8.84 -16.01 -12.01
C LEU A 105 -8.29 -15.20 -13.19
N ALA A 106 -9.12 -15.01 -14.21
CA ALA A 106 -8.81 -14.11 -15.31
C ALA A 106 -8.73 -12.66 -14.79
N GLN A 107 -7.83 -11.88 -15.35
CA GLN A 107 -7.63 -10.49 -14.93
C GLN A 107 -8.84 -9.58 -15.18
N ARG A 108 -9.78 -10.01 -16.03
CA ARG A 108 -10.94 -9.19 -16.43
C ARG A 108 -12.17 -10.05 -16.68
N TYR A 109 -13.27 -9.69 -16.00
CA TYR A 109 -14.61 -10.19 -16.23
C TYR A 109 -15.53 -9.04 -16.60
N ASP A 110 -15.93 -8.98 -17.86
CA ASP A 110 -16.65 -7.84 -18.43
C ASP A 110 -17.38 -8.23 -19.71
N ASP A 111 -18.50 -7.58 -19.99
CA ASP A 111 -19.19 -7.64 -21.28
C ASP A 111 -19.36 -6.20 -21.82
N PRO A 112 -18.77 -5.85 -22.97
CA PRO A 112 -18.88 -4.51 -23.55
C PRO A 112 -20.32 -4.03 -23.82
N ARG A 113 -21.27 -4.96 -23.89
CA ARG A 113 -22.69 -4.65 -24.09
C ARG A 113 -23.38 -4.19 -22.81
N VAL A 114 -22.74 -4.40 -21.66
CA VAL A 114 -23.25 -4.00 -20.34
C VAL A 114 -22.52 -2.75 -19.91
N VAL A 115 -23.15 -1.58 -20.03
CA VAL A 115 -22.47 -0.29 -19.88
C VAL A 115 -22.66 0.39 -18.52
N ASP A 116 -23.71 0.06 -17.76
CA ASP A 116 -24.14 0.87 -16.60
C ASP A 116 -23.84 0.23 -15.24
N LEU A 117 -23.04 -0.83 -15.19
CA LEU A 117 -22.64 -1.47 -13.95
C LEU A 117 -21.34 -0.89 -13.39
N PRO A 118 -21.21 -0.76 -12.06
CA PRO A 118 -19.93 -0.47 -11.43
C PRO A 118 -19.00 -1.65 -11.60
N SER A 119 -17.69 -1.40 -11.63
CA SER A 119 -16.68 -2.45 -11.52
C SER A 119 -16.02 -2.42 -10.16
N ALA A 120 -15.57 -3.59 -9.71
CA ALA A 120 -14.65 -3.74 -8.60
C ALA A 120 -13.37 -4.39 -9.11
N THR A 121 -12.22 -3.78 -8.79
CA THR A 121 -10.91 -4.38 -9.06
C THR A 121 -10.28 -4.76 -7.74
N LEU A 122 -10.12 -6.07 -7.51
CA LEU A 122 -9.41 -6.62 -6.35
C LEU A 122 -7.98 -6.94 -6.77
N THR A 123 -7.02 -6.53 -5.96
CA THR A 123 -5.60 -6.87 -6.12
C THR A 123 -5.12 -7.63 -4.89
N ILE A 124 -4.51 -8.79 -5.08
CA ILE A 124 -3.89 -9.60 -4.03
C ILE A 124 -2.47 -9.94 -4.50
N ASP A 125 -1.47 -9.61 -3.70
CA ASP A 125 -0.04 -9.83 -3.99
C ASP A 125 0.39 -9.40 -5.40
N GLY A 126 -0.19 -8.27 -5.87
CA GLY A 126 0.07 -7.72 -7.19
C GLY A 126 -0.75 -8.34 -8.33
N HIS A 127 -1.44 -9.48 -8.13
CA HIS A 127 -2.40 -10.00 -9.10
C HIS A 127 -3.72 -9.25 -9.01
N SER A 128 -4.21 -8.70 -10.11
CA SER A 128 -5.42 -7.88 -10.15
C SER A 128 -6.51 -8.52 -10.98
N VAL A 129 -7.71 -8.55 -10.42
CA VAL A 129 -8.93 -9.06 -11.08
C VAL A 129 -9.99 -7.97 -11.11
N MET A 130 -10.31 -7.47 -12.29
CA MET A 130 -11.41 -6.55 -12.50
C MET A 130 -12.69 -7.34 -12.78
N ASN A 131 -13.70 -7.11 -11.97
CA ASN A 131 -15.00 -7.78 -12.05
C ASN A 131 -16.13 -6.75 -12.21
N ARG A 132 -16.76 -6.73 -13.36
CA ARG A 132 -17.94 -5.92 -13.66
C ARG A 132 -19.14 -6.79 -14.00
N TYR A 133 -18.96 -7.83 -14.81
CA TYR A 133 -20.04 -8.70 -15.27
C TYR A 133 -19.55 -10.12 -15.55
N GLY A 134 -20.31 -11.11 -15.06
CA GLY A 134 -20.05 -12.52 -15.33
C GLY A 134 -18.86 -13.14 -14.63
N GLY A 135 -18.22 -12.42 -13.71
CA GLY A 135 -17.10 -12.91 -12.93
C GLY A 135 -17.51 -13.67 -11.67
N PRO A 136 -16.52 -14.16 -10.90
CA PRO A 136 -16.76 -14.87 -9.66
C PRO A 136 -17.39 -13.98 -8.58
N ASN A 137 -18.07 -14.58 -7.62
CA ASN A 137 -18.59 -13.85 -6.48
C ASN A 137 -17.47 -13.61 -5.45
N LEU A 138 -16.98 -12.36 -5.40
CA LEU A 138 -15.95 -11.89 -4.47
C LEU A 138 -16.52 -10.98 -3.36
N ASN A 139 -17.83 -10.92 -3.19
CA ASN A 139 -18.49 -9.97 -2.29
C ASN A 139 -18.09 -10.15 -0.82
N GLU A 140 -17.77 -11.35 -0.36
CA GLU A 140 -17.32 -11.60 1.01
C GLU A 140 -15.96 -10.94 1.25
N LEU A 141 -15.00 -11.07 0.30
CA LEU A 141 -13.71 -10.40 0.37
C LEU A 141 -13.87 -8.88 0.33
N TYR A 142 -14.71 -8.34 -0.56
CA TYR A 142 -14.98 -6.91 -0.62
C TYR A 142 -15.52 -6.39 0.71
N THR A 143 -16.52 -7.05 1.27
CA THR A 143 -17.14 -6.65 2.54
C THR A 143 -16.14 -6.74 3.70
N ARG A 144 -15.28 -7.75 3.71
CA ARG A 144 -14.23 -7.89 4.73
C ARG A 144 -13.22 -6.76 4.65
N ILE A 145 -12.74 -6.42 3.45
CA ILE A 145 -11.84 -5.30 3.21
C ILE A 145 -12.47 -3.98 3.67
N GLU A 146 -13.73 -3.72 3.28
CA GLU A 146 -14.46 -2.51 3.64
C GLU A 146 -14.64 -2.35 5.15
N ARG A 147 -14.92 -3.43 5.87
CA ARG A 147 -14.96 -3.43 7.35
C ARG A 147 -13.61 -3.12 7.98
N LEU A 148 -12.51 -3.63 7.41
CA LEU A 148 -11.17 -3.29 7.88
C LEU A 148 -10.87 -1.82 7.66
N VAL A 149 -11.17 -1.28 6.48
CA VAL A 149 -11.05 0.16 6.17
C VAL A 149 -11.80 1.00 7.19
N GLY A 150 -13.03 0.62 7.53
CA GLY A 150 -13.86 1.33 8.51
C GLY A 150 -13.27 1.38 9.92
N ARG A 151 -12.40 0.46 10.28
CA ARG A 151 -11.76 0.36 11.62
C ARG A 151 -10.38 1.01 11.71
N MET A 152 -9.80 1.43 10.58
CA MET A 152 -8.46 1.99 10.55
C MET A 152 -8.42 3.46 10.96
N ASN A 153 -7.28 3.90 11.49
CA ASN A 153 -7.03 5.29 11.81
C ASN A 153 -6.45 6.00 10.59
N TRP A 154 -7.32 6.51 9.74
CA TRP A 154 -6.96 7.27 8.56
C TRP A 154 -6.59 8.69 8.89
N GLN A 155 -5.52 9.20 8.28
CA GLN A 155 -5.12 10.60 8.31
C GLN A 155 -5.33 11.19 6.93
N ALA A 156 -6.16 12.23 6.85
CA ALA A 156 -6.36 12.96 5.60
C ALA A 156 -5.02 13.61 5.19
N THR A 157 -4.62 13.40 3.96
CA THR A 157 -3.46 14.09 3.40
C THR A 157 -3.95 15.47 2.94
N PRO A 158 -3.32 16.58 3.39
CA PRO A 158 -3.67 17.90 2.87
C PRO A 158 -3.53 17.88 1.34
N GLU A 159 -4.56 18.30 0.62
CA GLU A 159 -4.41 18.60 -0.80
C GLU A 159 -3.40 19.74 -0.92
N ASP A 160 -2.36 19.50 -1.71
CA ASP A 160 -1.42 20.55 -2.08
C ASP A 160 -2.24 21.58 -2.88
N SER A 161 -2.53 22.72 -2.25
CA SER A 161 -3.28 23.82 -2.85
C SER A 161 -2.45 24.36 -4.03
N ARG A 162 -2.70 23.83 -5.21
CA ARG A 162 -2.19 24.38 -6.48
C ARG A 162 -3.20 25.33 -7.10
#